data_a0682f1b4015cbd333b956ec0b35118c
#
_entry.id   a0682f1b4015cbd333b956ec0b35118c
#
_cell.length_a   1.000
_cell.length_b   1.000
_cell.length_c   1.000
_cell.angle_alpha   90.00
_cell.angle_beta   90.00
_cell.angle_gamma   90.00
#
_symmetry.space_group_name_H-M   'P 1'
#
loop_
_entity.id
_entity.type
_entity.pdbx_description
1 polymer ?
#
loop_
_entity_poly.entity_id
_entity_poly.type
_entity_poly.pdbx_seq_one_letter_code
_entity_poly.pdbx_strand_id
1 'polypeptide(L)'
;MPPLERVGRAPKDYFVSQQGDPDAPWYVFIADDRNGSTGGFFLYWSQSPRFDTEPLFDNWAESEAALDGWHLEGFEWLDTLEPPVGLAT
;
A
#
# COMPACT_ATOMS: atom_id res chain seq x y z
N MET A 1 14.61 2.14 2.53
CA MET A 1 13.39 2.27 1.71
C MET A 1 12.54 1.02 1.86
N PRO A 2 11.21 1.15 1.94
CA PRO A 2 10.36 -0.03 2.02
C PRO A 2 10.44 -0.89 0.75
N PRO A 3 10.17 -2.19 0.85
CA PRO A 3 10.15 -3.05 -0.34
C PRO A 3 9.11 -2.58 -1.34
N LEU A 4 9.44 -2.64 -2.63
CA LEU A 4 8.52 -2.29 -3.71
C LEU A 4 7.80 -3.54 -4.21
N GLU A 5 6.60 -3.34 -4.71
CA GLU A 5 5.77 -4.41 -5.28
C GLU A 5 5.51 -5.56 -4.30
N ARG A 6 5.35 -5.18 -3.04
CA ARG A 6 4.98 -6.11 -1.98
C ARG A 6 3.83 -5.55 -1.18
N VAL A 7 3.06 -6.47 -0.60
CA VAL A 7 1.99 -6.10 0.31
C VAL A 7 2.56 -5.98 1.71
N GLY A 8 2.27 -4.88 2.38
CA GLY A 8 2.64 -4.67 3.77
C GLY A 8 1.40 -4.55 4.64
N ARG A 9 1.44 -5.14 5.84
CA ARG A 9 0.38 -4.97 6.82
C ARG A 9 0.76 -3.86 7.78
N ALA A 10 -0.12 -2.86 7.90
CA ALA A 10 0.13 -1.70 8.74
C ALA A 10 0.08 -2.07 10.22
N PRO A 11 0.87 -1.37 11.06
CA PRO A 11 0.69 -1.45 12.51
C PRO A 11 -0.73 -1.07 12.90
N LYS A 12 -1.20 -1.59 14.04
CA LYS A 12 -2.60 -1.48 14.45
C LYS A 12 -3.15 -0.05 14.40
N ASP A 13 -2.35 0.93 14.80
CA ASP A 13 -2.82 2.31 14.94
C ASP A 13 -2.27 3.23 13.84
N TYR A 14 -1.71 2.66 12.78
CA TYR A 14 -1.07 3.46 11.74
C TYR A 14 -2.09 4.23 10.90
N PHE A 15 -3.10 3.53 10.38
CA PHE A 15 -4.05 4.12 9.45
C PHE A 15 -5.39 4.32 10.16
N VAL A 16 -5.73 5.58 10.37
CA VAL A 16 -7.00 5.94 11.00
C VAL A 16 -7.96 6.38 9.91
N SER A 17 -8.99 5.58 9.68
CA SER A 17 -10.00 5.86 8.67
C SER A 17 -11.39 5.67 9.28
N GLN A 18 -12.31 6.53 8.88
CA GLN A 18 -13.70 6.39 9.28
C GLN A 18 -14.46 5.42 8.36
N GLN A 19 -13.78 4.92 7.33
CA GLN A 19 -14.36 3.95 6.39
C GLN A 19 -13.81 2.57 6.69
N GLY A 20 -14.61 1.56 6.36
CA GLY A 20 -14.24 0.18 6.57
C GLY A 20 -14.46 -0.28 8.00
N ASP A 21 -13.90 -1.43 8.33
CA ASP A 21 -14.02 -2.07 9.64
C ASP A 21 -12.91 -1.55 10.57
N PRO A 22 -13.24 -0.90 11.69
CA PRO A 22 -12.22 -0.37 12.60
C PRO A 22 -11.37 -1.47 13.26
N ASP A 23 -11.86 -2.70 13.28
CA ASP A 23 -11.12 -3.82 13.89
C ASP A 23 -10.29 -4.60 12.88
N ALA A 24 -10.44 -4.32 11.58
CA ALA A 24 -9.69 -5.02 10.55
C ALA A 24 -8.36 -4.33 10.27
N PRO A 25 -7.30 -5.10 9.94
CA PRO A 25 -6.01 -4.49 9.59
C PRO A 25 -6.08 -3.78 8.24
N TRP A 26 -5.16 -2.85 8.03
CA TRP A 26 -4.97 -2.21 6.74
C TRP A 26 -3.72 -2.75 6.08
N TYR A 27 -3.77 -2.85 4.77
CA TYR A 27 -2.65 -3.30 3.95
C TYR A 27 -2.30 -2.24 2.93
N VAL A 28 -1.02 -2.19 2.56
CA VAL A 28 -0.53 -1.30 1.50
C VAL A 28 0.18 -2.12 0.43
N PHE A 29 -0.01 -1.76 -0.82
CA PHE A 29 0.80 -2.25 -1.94
C PHE A 29 1.50 -1.05 -2.56
N ILE A 30 2.83 -1.13 -2.66
CA ILE A 30 3.63 -0.06 -3.27
C ILE A 30 3.97 -0.49 -4.68
N ALA A 31 3.53 0.31 -5.65
CA ALA A 31 3.83 0.09 -7.06
C ALA A 31 4.86 1.10 -7.54
N ASP A 32 5.92 0.62 -8.19
CA ASP A 32 6.96 1.46 -8.75
C ASP A 32 6.56 1.90 -10.16
N ASP A 33 6.20 3.17 -10.30
CA ASP A 33 5.81 3.75 -11.58
C ASP A 33 6.81 4.80 -12.07
N ARG A 34 8.06 4.74 -11.60
CA ARG A 34 9.09 5.73 -11.98
C ARG A 34 9.34 5.75 -13.48
N ASN A 35 9.23 4.60 -14.13
CA ASN A 35 9.39 4.49 -15.58
C ASN A 35 8.06 4.52 -16.33
N GLY A 36 6.97 4.78 -15.63
CA GLY A 36 5.64 4.87 -16.19
C GLY A 36 5.19 6.31 -16.42
N SER A 37 3.89 6.48 -16.58
CA SER A 37 3.31 7.77 -16.95
C SER A 37 3.39 8.82 -15.84
N THR A 38 3.49 8.41 -14.56
CA THR A 38 3.49 9.36 -13.46
C THR A 38 4.89 9.69 -12.94
N GLY A 39 5.87 8.81 -13.17
CA GLY A 39 7.24 9.02 -12.73
C GLY A 39 7.49 8.84 -11.23
N GLY A 40 6.55 8.29 -10.49
CA GLY A 40 6.65 8.14 -9.04
C GLY A 40 6.22 6.77 -8.56
N PHE A 41 5.62 6.75 -7.38
CA PHE A 41 5.17 5.51 -6.73
C PHE A 41 3.71 5.63 -6.35
N PHE A 42 2.96 4.53 -6.48
CA PHE A 42 1.61 4.44 -5.95
C PHE A 42 1.58 3.63 -4.67
N LEU A 43 0.75 4.07 -3.72
CA LEU A 43 0.45 3.33 -2.51
C LEU A 43 -1.04 3.02 -2.55
N TYR A 44 -1.38 1.74 -2.66
CA TYR A 44 -2.77 1.28 -2.64
C TYR A 44 -3.08 0.73 -1.26
N TRP A 45 -4.22 1.13 -0.70
CA TRP A 45 -4.62 0.78 0.66
C TRP A 45 -5.92 0.00 0.64
N SER A 46 -5.96 -1.11 1.35
CA SER A 46 -7.15 -1.94 1.48
C SER A 46 -7.12 -2.70 2.80
N GLN A 47 -8.29 -3.13 3.26
CA GLN A 47 -8.40 -4.02 4.40
C GLN A 47 -8.32 -5.49 3.99
N SER A 48 -8.03 -5.76 2.72
CA SER A 48 -7.76 -7.11 2.21
C SER A 48 -6.36 -7.15 1.61
N PRO A 49 -5.54 -8.17 1.93
CA PRO A 49 -4.21 -8.31 1.31
C PRO A 49 -4.30 -8.62 -0.18
N ARG A 50 -5.48 -8.93 -0.70
CA ARG A 50 -5.73 -9.16 -2.10
C ARG A 50 -6.26 -7.93 -2.82
N PHE A 51 -6.59 -6.87 -2.08
CA PHE A 51 -7.08 -5.61 -2.61
C PHE A 51 -8.34 -5.77 -3.46
N ASP A 52 -9.19 -6.70 -3.07
CA ASP A 52 -10.41 -7.07 -3.80
C ASP A 52 -11.69 -6.68 -3.05
N THR A 53 -11.57 -5.96 -1.95
CA THR A 53 -12.71 -5.48 -1.17
C THR A 53 -12.59 -3.99 -0.91
N GLU A 54 -13.73 -3.33 -0.80
CA GLU A 54 -13.76 -1.92 -0.43
C GLU A 54 -13.77 -1.76 1.08
N PRO A 55 -13.26 -0.63 1.59
CA PRO A 55 -12.76 0.53 0.84
C PRO A 55 -11.36 0.29 0.26
N LEU A 56 -11.10 0.93 -0.87
CA LEU A 56 -9.82 0.89 -1.56
C LEU A 56 -9.39 2.32 -1.84
N PHE A 57 -8.20 2.68 -1.37
CA PHE A 57 -7.66 4.03 -1.54
C PHE A 57 -6.32 3.96 -2.27
N ASP A 58 -5.97 5.06 -2.93
CA ASP A 58 -4.66 5.19 -3.55
C ASP A 58 -4.06 6.54 -3.20
N ASN A 59 -2.74 6.55 -3.08
CA ASN A 59 -1.94 7.76 -2.91
C ASN A 59 -0.75 7.67 -3.86
N TRP A 60 -0.15 8.81 -4.15
CA TRP A 60 1.01 8.90 -5.03
C TRP A 60 2.15 9.59 -4.29
N ALA A 61 3.37 9.06 -4.48
CA ALA A 61 4.58 9.64 -3.94
C ALA A 61 5.53 9.96 -5.10
N GLU A 62 6.05 11.17 -5.14
CA GLU A 62 6.85 11.64 -6.27
C GLU A 62 8.26 11.06 -6.29
N SER A 63 8.76 10.52 -5.16
CA SER A 63 10.12 10.03 -5.03
C SER A 63 10.24 9.06 -3.87
N GLU A 64 11.41 8.42 -3.77
CA GLU A 64 11.72 7.55 -2.64
C GLU A 64 11.71 8.33 -1.31
N ALA A 65 12.19 9.56 -1.33
CA ALA A 65 12.15 10.40 -0.13
C ALA A 65 10.70 10.68 0.31
N ALA A 66 9.79 10.83 -0.64
CA ALA A 66 8.38 11.01 -0.32
C ALA A 66 7.76 9.74 0.29
N LEU A 67 8.23 8.54 -0.14
CA LEU A 67 7.81 7.29 0.49
C LEU A 67 8.22 7.23 1.96
N ASP A 68 9.41 7.70 2.29
CA ASP A 68 9.89 7.71 3.67
C ASP A 68 8.97 8.52 4.58
N GLY A 69 8.31 9.54 4.05
CA GLY A 69 7.35 10.34 4.79
C GLY A 69 6.11 9.59 5.23
N TRP A 70 5.85 8.41 4.66
CA TRP A 70 4.73 7.57 5.07
C TRP A 70 5.04 6.67 6.26
N HIS A 71 6.31 6.65 6.73
CA HIS A 71 6.71 5.89 7.93
C HIS A 71 6.34 4.41 7.84
N LEU A 72 6.79 3.77 6.75
CA LEU A 72 6.43 2.39 6.44
C LEU A 72 7.34 1.36 7.11
N GLU A 73 8.34 1.78 7.86
CA GLU A 73 9.33 0.90 8.47
C GLU A 73 8.74 -0.05 9.52
N GLY A 74 7.60 0.29 10.11
CA GLY A 74 6.92 -0.57 11.08
C GLY A 74 5.97 -1.60 10.47
N PHE A 75 5.88 -1.66 9.15
CA PHE A 75 4.97 -2.56 8.48
C PHE A 75 5.53 -3.97 8.43
N GLU A 76 4.64 -4.96 8.51
CA GLU A 76 4.98 -6.35 8.24
C GLU A 76 4.84 -6.61 6.75
N TRP A 77 5.96 -6.84 6.06
CA TRP A 77 5.96 -7.05 4.63
C TRP A 77 5.72 -8.51 4.30
N LEU A 78 4.68 -8.77 3.52
CA LEU A 78 4.28 -10.11 3.13
C LEU A 78 5.04 -10.51 1.87
N ASP A 79 5.40 -11.79 1.79
CA ASP A 79 6.09 -12.30 0.62
C ASP A 79 5.06 -12.59 -0.47
N THR A 80 5.00 -11.71 -1.46
CA THR A 80 4.11 -11.88 -2.60
C THR A 80 4.91 -11.73 -3.88
N LEU A 81 4.65 -12.62 -4.83
CA LEU A 81 5.35 -12.63 -6.13
C LEU A 81 4.55 -11.99 -7.24
N GLU A 82 3.27 -11.68 -6.99
CA GLU A 82 2.37 -11.14 -8.01
C GLU A 82 1.61 -9.94 -7.44
N PRO A 83 1.20 -9.00 -8.30
CA PRO A 83 0.34 -7.91 -7.87
C PRO A 83 -0.95 -8.44 -7.24
N PRO A 84 -1.52 -7.74 -6.27
CA PRO A 84 -2.80 -8.12 -5.68
C PRO A 84 -3.90 -8.23 -6.74
N VAL A 85 -4.80 -9.18 -6.56
CA VAL A 85 -5.85 -9.49 -7.53
C VAL A 85 -6.71 -8.27 -7.87
N GLY A 86 -7.09 -7.49 -6.86
CA GLY A 86 -7.94 -6.31 -7.07
C GLY A 86 -7.26 -5.19 -7.84
N LEU A 87 -5.94 -5.22 -8.00
CA LEU A 87 -5.17 -4.21 -8.73
C LEU A 87 -4.68 -4.72 -10.08
N ALA A 88 -4.80 -6.02 -10.35
CA ALA A 88 -4.42 -6.60 -11.62
C ALA A 88 -5.45 -6.21 -12.69
N THR A 89 -4.96 -5.63 -13.75
CA THR A 89 -5.80 -5.19 -14.87
C THR A 89 -5.42 -5.88 -16.15
#